data_cd329520467ea7c3522d0557db3a1fbf
#
_entry.id   cd329520467ea7c3522d0557db3a1fbf
#
_cell.length_a   1.000
_cell.length_b   1.000
_cell.length_c   1.000
_cell.angle_alpha   90.00
_cell.angle_beta   90.00
_cell.angle_gamma   90.00
#
_symmetry.space_group_name_H-M   'P 1'
#
loop_
_entity.id
_entity.type
_entity.pdbx_description
1 polymer ?
#
loop_
_entity_poly.entity_id
_entity_poly.type
_entity_poly.pdbx_seq_one_letter_code
_entity_poly.pdbx_strand_id
1 'polypeptide(L)'
;LKDMDEEGIDVAVIFGTPVALTVNGLADKGLAQAMCHGVNRWLVEEYLPADSKRLKGVGLIPCQDPAAAATELEFLAKQAGIVSAMLPTNVYGINMGDRRFDPIYATAQDIGMPLSVHPQTGHDGEYGRWGVMGAGSERMEKYAYVHATAFTFELQIALMHMIGEGVFDRFPRLKVAYTEGGAGWLPFWAERLDEHQEKLRPQWPDLQRRPSEIIASEQVAFTCEPEERTLPYVLDRVGETQVMYASDYAHWDCEFPNSVRMLSRIEGLDERRRSVVLGQNAIHWFNLKPEDIPAASVAGRVLAV
;
A
#
# COMPACT_ATOMS: atom_id res chain seq x y z
N LEU A 1 -19.97 7.79 2.24
CA LEU A 1 -20.11 8.51 3.53
C LEU A 1 -21.10 7.80 4.45
N LYS A 2 -22.33 7.47 3.98
CA LYS A 2 -23.30 6.75 4.81
C LYS A 2 -22.77 5.41 5.33
N ASP A 3 -22.08 4.67 4.48
CA ASP A 3 -21.50 3.37 4.85
C ASP A 3 -20.33 3.55 5.81
N MET A 4 -19.54 4.62 5.67
CA MET A 4 -18.52 5.00 6.66
C MET A 4 -19.14 5.31 8.03
N ASP A 5 -20.32 5.98 8.06
CA ASP A 5 -21.02 6.27 9.32
C ASP A 5 -21.54 4.98 9.98
N GLU A 6 -22.02 4.01 9.18
CA GLU A 6 -22.48 2.72 9.67
C GLU A 6 -21.33 1.85 10.21
N GLU A 7 -20.18 1.87 9.54
CA GLU A 7 -18.97 1.17 9.93
C GLU A 7 -18.23 1.81 11.12
N GLY A 8 -18.41 3.12 11.31
CA GLY A 8 -17.67 3.90 12.31
C GLY A 8 -16.32 4.40 11.82
N ILE A 9 -16.16 4.58 10.51
CA ILE A 9 -14.93 5.10 9.88
C ILE A 9 -15.02 6.62 9.76
N ASP A 10 -14.10 7.34 10.38
CA ASP A 10 -14.03 8.81 10.31
C ASP A 10 -13.41 9.30 9.00
N VAL A 11 -12.35 8.65 8.52
CA VAL A 11 -11.62 9.01 7.30
C VAL A 11 -11.33 7.76 6.48
N ALA A 12 -11.58 7.82 5.18
CA ALA A 12 -11.21 6.77 4.22
C ALA A 12 -10.13 7.28 3.26
N VAL A 13 -9.12 6.45 3.05
CA VAL A 13 -8.09 6.64 2.02
C VAL A 13 -8.47 5.76 0.83
N ILE A 14 -8.85 6.40 -0.26
CA ILE A 14 -9.51 5.76 -1.42
C ILE A 14 -8.48 5.39 -2.49
N PHE A 15 -8.49 4.13 -2.88
CA PHE A 15 -7.76 3.61 -4.04
C PHE A 15 -8.67 3.57 -5.27
N GLY A 16 -8.17 4.01 -6.41
CA GLY A 16 -8.96 4.16 -7.65
C GLY A 16 -9.08 2.87 -8.47
N THR A 17 -9.42 1.76 -7.85
CA THR A 17 -9.69 0.49 -8.54
C THR A 17 -10.99 0.58 -9.37
N PRO A 18 -11.15 -0.09 -10.53
CA PRO A 18 -10.23 -1.05 -11.17
C PRO A 18 -9.17 -0.42 -12.10
N VAL A 19 -9.23 0.89 -12.41
CA VAL A 19 -8.27 1.52 -13.31
C VAL A 19 -6.86 1.45 -12.77
N ALA A 20 -6.70 1.59 -11.46
CA ALA A 20 -5.44 1.49 -10.75
C ALA A 20 -4.71 0.16 -11.04
N LEU A 21 -5.46 -0.95 -11.08
CA LEU A 21 -4.91 -2.29 -11.31
C LEU A 21 -4.49 -2.54 -12.76
N THR A 22 -5.04 -1.79 -13.71
CA THR A 22 -4.85 -2.07 -15.14
C THR A 22 -3.89 -1.10 -15.82
N VAL A 23 -3.84 0.15 -15.37
CA VAL A 23 -3.13 1.22 -16.08
C VAL A 23 -1.63 0.93 -16.25
N ASN A 24 -0.98 0.35 -15.24
CA ASN A 24 0.43 -0.02 -15.29
C ASN A 24 0.73 -1.27 -16.13
N GLY A 25 -0.31 -1.95 -16.64
CA GLY A 25 -0.22 -3.04 -17.59
C GLY A 25 -0.34 -2.61 -19.06
N LEU A 26 -0.72 -1.37 -19.36
CA LEU A 26 -0.92 -0.90 -20.73
C LEU A 26 0.40 -0.74 -21.47
N ALA A 27 0.49 -1.31 -22.66
CA ALA A 27 1.68 -1.18 -23.53
C ALA A 27 1.85 0.24 -24.10
N ASP A 28 0.76 0.95 -24.33
CA ASP A 28 0.78 2.34 -24.78
C ASP A 28 1.00 3.29 -23.59
N LYS A 29 2.22 3.79 -23.47
CA LYS A 29 2.63 4.71 -22.40
C LYS A 29 1.87 6.04 -22.43
N GLY A 30 1.53 6.55 -23.61
CA GLY A 30 0.77 7.78 -23.75
C GLY A 30 -0.66 7.62 -23.26
N LEU A 31 -1.30 6.49 -23.58
CA LEU A 31 -2.61 6.14 -23.06
C LEU A 31 -2.58 5.97 -21.55
N ALA A 32 -1.58 5.25 -21.02
CA ALA A 32 -1.44 5.07 -19.57
C ALA A 32 -1.29 6.39 -18.83
N GLN A 33 -0.46 7.30 -19.35
CA GLN A 33 -0.29 8.64 -18.79
C GLN A 33 -1.60 9.44 -18.81
N ALA A 34 -2.31 9.43 -19.94
CA ALA A 34 -3.58 10.14 -20.07
C ALA A 34 -4.66 9.58 -19.14
N MET A 35 -4.70 8.25 -18.96
CA MET A 35 -5.63 7.60 -18.02
C MET A 35 -5.30 7.93 -16.56
N CYS A 36 -4.03 7.85 -16.15
CA CYS A 36 -3.62 8.25 -14.81
C CYS A 36 -4.05 9.70 -14.52
N HIS A 37 -3.67 10.61 -15.41
CA HIS A 37 -4.00 12.04 -15.24
C HIS A 37 -5.52 12.30 -15.22
N GLY A 38 -6.27 11.65 -16.11
CA GLY A 38 -7.74 11.78 -16.16
C GLY A 38 -8.43 11.29 -14.90
N VAL A 39 -8.01 10.12 -14.36
CA VAL A 39 -8.55 9.57 -13.11
C VAL A 39 -8.16 10.45 -11.92
N ASN A 40 -6.91 10.90 -11.85
CA ASN A 40 -6.43 11.79 -10.79
C ASN A 40 -7.24 13.10 -10.76
N ARG A 41 -7.49 13.70 -11.91
CA ARG A 41 -8.33 14.90 -12.02
C ARG A 41 -9.76 14.63 -11.56
N TRP A 42 -10.36 13.54 -12.02
CA TRP A 42 -11.71 13.16 -11.57
C TRP A 42 -11.77 12.95 -10.05
N LEU A 43 -10.78 12.28 -9.49
CA LEU A 43 -10.69 12.04 -8.04
C LEU A 43 -10.67 13.37 -7.27
N VAL A 44 -9.83 14.32 -7.70
CA VAL A 44 -9.64 15.62 -7.05
C VAL A 44 -10.79 16.59 -7.30
N GLU A 45 -11.32 16.63 -8.52
CA GLU A 45 -12.32 17.62 -8.93
C GLU A 45 -13.76 17.21 -8.56
N GLU A 46 -14.06 15.90 -8.54
CA GLU A 46 -15.42 15.39 -8.40
C GLU A 46 -15.63 14.54 -7.16
N TYR A 47 -14.69 13.63 -6.82
CA TYR A 47 -14.91 12.63 -5.78
C TYR A 47 -14.57 13.15 -4.37
N LEU A 48 -13.34 13.60 -4.15
CA LEU A 48 -12.87 14.06 -2.84
C LEU A 48 -13.61 15.29 -2.30
N PRO A 49 -14.11 16.24 -3.14
CA PRO A 49 -14.88 17.38 -2.67
C PRO A 49 -16.24 17.03 -2.03
N ALA A 50 -16.74 15.80 -2.19
CA ALA A 50 -17.97 15.34 -1.54
C ALA A 50 -17.87 15.42 0.00
N ASP A 51 -16.68 15.17 0.56
CA ASP A 51 -16.30 15.50 1.94
C ASP A 51 -14.77 15.52 2.07
N SER A 52 -14.17 16.67 1.87
CA SER A 52 -12.71 16.84 1.81
C SER A 52 -11.98 16.51 3.13
N LYS A 53 -12.69 16.44 4.25
CA LYS A 53 -12.13 16.03 5.54
C LYS A 53 -12.13 14.51 5.72
N ARG A 54 -13.16 13.86 5.20
CA ARG A 54 -13.35 12.41 5.39
C ARG A 54 -12.81 11.56 4.25
N LEU A 55 -12.69 12.12 3.05
CA LEU A 55 -12.19 11.41 1.87
C LEU A 55 -10.78 11.90 1.51
N LYS A 56 -9.85 10.95 1.44
CA LYS A 56 -8.49 11.16 0.97
C LYS A 56 -8.23 10.22 -0.21
N GLY A 57 -7.34 10.60 -1.12
CA GLY A 57 -7.11 9.84 -2.33
C GLY A 57 -5.68 9.35 -2.49
N VAL A 58 -5.55 8.18 -3.10
CA VAL A 58 -4.29 7.65 -3.63
C VAL A 58 -4.28 7.89 -5.13
N GLY A 59 -3.35 8.72 -5.61
CA GLY A 59 -3.22 9.04 -7.02
C GLY A 59 -2.60 7.91 -7.83
N LEU A 60 -2.84 7.88 -9.13
CA LEU A 60 -2.28 6.91 -10.07
C LEU A 60 -1.08 7.50 -10.79
N ILE A 61 -0.04 6.71 -11.00
CA ILE A 61 1.15 7.09 -11.75
C ILE A 61 1.51 6.06 -12.82
N PRO A 62 1.93 6.47 -14.03
CA PRO A 62 2.23 5.57 -15.15
C PRO A 62 3.64 4.98 -15.02
N CYS A 63 3.83 3.95 -14.17
CA CYS A 63 5.14 3.38 -13.81
C CYS A 63 5.92 2.78 -14.99
N GLN A 64 5.27 2.42 -16.11
CA GLN A 64 5.94 1.99 -17.34
C GLN A 64 6.74 3.12 -18.03
N ASP A 65 6.55 4.36 -17.59
CA ASP A 65 7.39 5.50 -17.93
C ASP A 65 7.78 6.26 -16.65
N PRO A 66 8.91 5.92 -16.01
CA PRO A 66 9.28 6.51 -14.73
C PRO A 66 9.44 8.04 -14.74
N ALA A 67 9.79 8.63 -15.88
CA ALA A 67 9.87 10.10 -16.00
C ALA A 67 8.48 10.74 -16.02
N ALA A 68 7.53 10.14 -16.74
CA ALA A 68 6.14 10.58 -16.72
C ALA A 68 5.50 10.36 -15.34
N ALA A 69 5.82 9.25 -14.67
CA ALA A 69 5.37 8.98 -13.31
C ALA A 69 5.88 10.03 -12.31
N ALA A 70 7.15 10.45 -12.42
CA ALA A 70 7.72 11.51 -11.62
C ALA A 70 6.98 12.86 -11.84
N THR A 71 6.68 13.19 -13.10
CA THR A 71 5.90 14.39 -13.45
C THR A 71 4.48 14.35 -12.86
N GLU A 72 3.83 13.17 -12.90
CA GLU A 72 2.49 13.02 -12.32
C GLU A 72 2.52 13.11 -10.79
N LEU A 73 3.58 12.60 -10.11
CA LEU A 73 3.79 12.81 -8.68
C LEU A 73 3.87 14.30 -8.30
N GLU A 74 4.59 15.10 -9.10
CA GLU A 74 4.67 16.55 -8.88
C GLU A 74 3.31 17.26 -9.07
N PHE A 75 2.46 16.75 -9.95
CA PHE A 75 1.08 17.22 -10.10
C PHE A 75 0.26 16.84 -8.87
N LEU A 76 0.30 15.57 -8.45
CA LEU A 76 -0.46 15.05 -7.31
C LEU A 76 -0.11 15.76 -5.99
N ALA A 77 1.16 16.10 -5.79
CA ALA A 77 1.61 16.79 -4.58
C ALA A 77 0.98 18.19 -4.39
N LYS A 78 0.42 18.76 -5.44
CA LYS A 78 -0.25 20.07 -5.40
C LYS A 78 -1.77 19.95 -5.18
N GLN A 79 -2.29 18.73 -5.17
CA GLN A 79 -3.73 18.49 -5.08
C GLN A 79 -4.18 18.27 -3.64
N ALA A 80 -5.17 19.04 -3.22
CA ALA A 80 -5.76 18.87 -1.88
C ALA A 80 -6.43 17.49 -1.74
N GLY A 81 -6.17 16.81 -0.64
CA GLY A 81 -6.77 15.50 -0.33
C GLY A 81 -6.03 14.31 -0.93
N ILE A 82 -5.05 14.51 -1.82
CA ILE A 82 -4.15 13.42 -2.23
C ILE A 82 -3.09 13.21 -1.16
N VAL A 83 -2.96 11.97 -0.68
CA VAL A 83 -2.08 11.61 0.45
C VAL A 83 -1.03 10.56 0.10
N SER A 84 -1.16 9.90 -1.04
CA SER A 84 -0.24 8.87 -1.53
C SER A 84 -0.35 8.73 -3.04
N ALA A 85 0.58 8.00 -3.65
CA ALA A 85 0.48 7.55 -5.03
C ALA A 85 0.72 6.03 -5.13
N MET A 86 -0.03 5.37 -6.01
CA MET A 86 -0.05 3.92 -6.12
C MET A 86 1.11 3.41 -6.99
N LEU A 87 1.79 2.36 -6.50
CA LEU A 87 2.74 1.55 -7.24
C LEU A 87 2.16 0.16 -7.50
N PRO A 88 2.40 -0.45 -8.67
CA PRO A 88 2.21 -1.88 -8.86
C PRO A 88 3.31 -2.68 -8.16
N THR A 89 3.14 -4.00 -8.02
CA THR A 89 4.19 -4.89 -7.50
C THR A 89 5.32 -5.11 -8.52
N ASN A 90 4.99 -5.03 -9.79
CA ASN A 90 5.93 -5.10 -10.92
C ASN A 90 5.36 -4.42 -12.16
N VAL A 91 6.23 -4.14 -13.15
CA VAL A 91 5.85 -3.66 -14.48
C VAL A 91 6.52 -4.56 -15.52
N TYR A 92 5.73 -5.30 -16.28
CA TYR A 92 6.22 -6.28 -17.27
C TYR A 92 7.19 -7.31 -16.68
N GLY A 93 6.92 -7.79 -15.47
CA GLY A 93 7.79 -8.72 -14.74
C GLY A 93 9.08 -8.08 -14.21
N ILE A 94 9.23 -6.77 -14.32
CA ILE A 94 10.35 -6.02 -13.74
C ILE A 94 9.93 -5.57 -12.36
N ASN A 95 10.59 -6.12 -11.35
CA ASN A 95 10.29 -5.81 -9.96
C ASN A 95 10.64 -4.36 -9.59
N MET A 96 9.89 -3.80 -8.66
CA MET A 96 10.01 -2.39 -8.25
C MET A 96 11.35 -2.05 -7.57
N GLY A 97 12.23 -3.01 -7.30
CA GLY A 97 13.62 -2.76 -6.87
C GLY A 97 14.55 -2.24 -7.98
N ASP A 98 14.20 -2.43 -9.26
CA ASP A 98 15.04 -2.07 -10.40
C ASP A 98 15.30 -0.55 -10.46
N ARG A 99 16.55 -0.16 -10.73
CA ARG A 99 17.00 1.24 -10.74
C ARG A 99 16.31 2.13 -11.79
N ARG A 100 15.64 1.55 -12.78
CA ARG A 100 14.81 2.31 -13.72
C ARG A 100 13.70 3.09 -13.04
N PHE A 101 13.24 2.63 -11.86
CA PHE A 101 12.20 3.28 -11.06
C PHE A 101 12.76 4.35 -10.10
N ASP A 102 14.09 4.52 -10.01
CA ASP A 102 14.72 5.53 -9.15
C ASP A 102 14.16 6.96 -9.34
N PRO A 103 13.79 7.43 -10.57
CA PRO A 103 13.16 8.74 -10.72
C PRO A 103 11.84 8.89 -9.94
N ILE A 104 11.04 7.83 -9.80
CA ILE A 104 9.81 7.81 -9.01
C ILE A 104 10.16 8.00 -7.53
N TYR A 105 11.12 7.24 -7.03
CA TYR A 105 11.53 7.26 -5.61
C TYR A 105 12.18 8.56 -5.21
N ALA A 106 13.06 9.09 -6.07
CA ALA A 106 13.67 10.40 -5.86
C ALA A 106 12.61 11.50 -5.74
N THR A 107 11.68 11.57 -6.70
CA THR A 107 10.61 12.56 -6.67
C THR A 107 9.71 12.40 -5.47
N ALA A 108 9.24 11.18 -5.17
CA ALA A 108 8.37 10.91 -4.02
C ALA A 108 9.03 11.33 -2.69
N GLN A 109 10.32 10.98 -2.52
CA GLN A 109 11.11 11.39 -1.36
C GLN A 109 11.26 12.92 -1.24
N ASP A 110 11.52 13.60 -2.35
CA ASP A 110 11.81 15.05 -2.35
C ASP A 110 10.56 15.87 -2.08
N ILE A 111 9.40 15.42 -2.57
CA ILE A 111 8.10 16.06 -2.27
C ILE A 111 7.48 15.58 -0.96
N GLY A 112 8.04 14.53 -0.32
CA GLY A 112 7.54 13.95 0.93
C GLY A 112 6.22 13.19 0.79
N MET A 113 5.89 12.68 -0.41
CA MET A 113 4.69 11.88 -0.66
C MET A 113 4.95 10.40 -0.42
N PRO A 114 4.23 9.73 0.48
CA PRO A 114 4.28 8.28 0.60
C PRO A 114 3.81 7.59 -0.68
N LEU A 115 4.35 6.41 -0.96
CA LEU A 115 3.88 5.54 -2.02
C LEU A 115 3.13 4.34 -1.42
N SER A 116 2.16 3.79 -2.15
CA SER A 116 1.39 2.63 -1.73
C SER A 116 1.48 1.54 -2.80
N VAL A 117 2.13 0.44 -2.47
CA VAL A 117 2.20 -0.76 -3.32
C VAL A 117 0.90 -1.53 -3.17
N HIS A 118 0.23 -1.77 -4.29
CA HIS A 118 -0.99 -2.55 -4.36
C HIS A 118 -0.77 -3.79 -5.23
N PRO A 119 -1.12 -4.99 -4.75
CA PRO A 119 -0.95 -6.22 -5.51
C PRO A 119 -2.00 -6.37 -6.61
N GLN A 120 -1.83 -7.42 -7.41
CA GLN A 120 -2.74 -7.77 -8.48
C GLN A 120 -2.76 -9.30 -8.67
N THR A 121 -3.93 -9.88 -8.95
CA THR A 121 -4.06 -11.32 -9.13
C THR A 121 -3.52 -11.84 -10.46
N GLY A 122 -3.63 -11.06 -11.52
CA GLY A 122 -3.14 -11.42 -12.86
C GLY A 122 -3.75 -12.67 -13.50
N HIS A 123 -4.73 -13.30 -12.87
CA HIS A 123 -5.20 -14.64 -13.25
C HIS A 123 -6.10 -14.70 -14.48
N ASP A 124 -7.04 -13.78 -14.64
CA ASP A 124 -8.00 -13.78 -15.74
C ASP A 124 -7.36 -13.51 -17.11
N GLY A 125 -6.05 -13.66 -17.14
CA GLY A 125 -5.23 -13.65 -18.34
C GLY A 125 -5.15 -12.27 -19.00
N GLU A 126 -6.03 -11.39 -18.64
CA GLU A 126 -6.07 -10.05 -19.20
C GLU A 126 -5.04 -9.15 -18.51
N TYR A 127 -5.04 -9.10 -17.19
CA TYR A 127 -4.10 -8.31 -16.42
C TYR A 127 -2.66 -8.86 -16.47
N GLY A 128 -2.48 -10.18 -16.34
CA GLY A 128 -1.17 -10.81 -16.52
C GLY A 128 -0.60 -10.66 -17.94
N ARG A 129 -1.46 -10.57 -18.96
CA ARG A 129 -1.05 -10.28 -20.34
C ARG A 129 -0.68 -8.81 -20.56
N TRP A 130 -1.17 -7.92 -19.71
CA TRP A 130 -0.98 -6.49 -19.84
C TRP A 130 0.26 -5.96 -19.12
N GLY A 131 1.04 -6.84 -18.48
CA GLY A 131 2.37 -6.51 -18.00
C GLY A 131 2.53 -6.32 -16.49
N VAL A 132 1.47 -6.44 -15.69
CA VAL A 132 1.57 -6.66 -14.24
C VAL A 132 1.20 -8.10 -13.95
N MET A 133 2.13 -8.87 -13.40
CA MET A 133 1.99 -10.31 -13.21
C MET A 133 1.69 -10.63 -11.76
N GLY A 134 0.79 -11.59 -11.53
CA GLY A 134 0.48 -12.12 -10.20
C GLY A 134 1.21 -13.44 -9.95
N ALA A 135 1.84 -13.56 -8.78
CA ALA A 135 2.56 -14.76 -8.39
C ALA A 135 1.66 -16.01 -8.36
N GLY A 136 2.09 -17.09 -9.01
CA GLY A 136 1.37 -18.36 -9.05
C GLY A 136 0.20 -18.42 -10.02
N SER A 137 -0.14 -17.32 -10.69
CA SER A 137 -1.26 -17.26 -11.64
C SER A 137 -1.10 -18.26 -12.81
N GLU A 138 0.13 -18.56 -13.20
CA GLU A 138 0.46 -19.50 -14.28
C GLU A 138 0.16 -20.97 -13.96
N ARG A 139 -0.07 -21.33 -12.69
CA ARG A 139 -0.26 -22.71 -12.23
C ARG A 139 -1.61 -22.98 -11.58
N MET A 140 -2.47 -21.97 -11.46
CA MET A 140 -3.72 -22.05 -10.72
C MET A 140 -4.92 -21.80 -11.64
N GLU A 141 -5.90 -22.69 -11.58
CA GLU A 141 -7.10 -22.63 -12.42
C GLU A 141 -8.31 -22.01 -11.71
N LYS A 142 -8.28 -21.96 -10.36
CA LYS A 142 -9.41 -21.45 -9.58
C LYS A 142 -9.08 -20.06 -9.01
N TYR A 143 -9.98 -19.13 -9.21
CA TYR A 143 -9.85 -17.77 -8.68
C TYR A 143 -9.54 -17.76 -7.18
N ALA A 144 -10.22 -18.56 -6.37
CA ALA A 144 -9.96 -18.65 -4.93
C ALA A 144 -8.51 -19.01 -4.58
N TYR A 145 -7.84 -19.84 -5.40
CA TYR A 145 -6.44 -20.19 -5.19
C TYR A 145 -5.50 -19.08 -5.59
N VAL A 146 -5.81 -18.43 -6.71
CA VAL A 146 -5.04 -17.28 -7.19
C VAL A 146 -5.15 -16.13 -6.21
N HIS A 147 -6.36 -15.78 -5.79
CA HIS A 147 -6.62 -14.69 -4.85
C HIS A 147 -5.87 -14.92 -3.52
N ALA A 148 -6.03 -16.09 -2.91
CA ALA A 148 -5.34 -16.43 -1.66
C ALA A 148 -3.80 -16.44 -1.76
N THR A 149 -3.24 -16.54 -2.96
CA THR A 149 -1.80 -16.62 -3.19
C THR A 149 -1.23 -15.29 -3.67
N ALA A 150 -1.81 -14.74 -4.74
CA ALA A 150 -1.19 -13.65 -5.48
C ALA A 150 -1.01 -12.39 -4.64
N PHE A 151 -2.02 -11.99 -3.88
CA PHE A 151 -1.94 -10.74 -3.10
C PHE A 151 -0.75 -10.75 -2.14
N THR A 152 -0.72 -11.70 -1.23
CA THR A 152 0.34 -11.81 -0.23
C THR A 152 1.71 -12.06 -0.87
N PHE A 153 1.80 -12.97 -1.86
CA PHE A 153 3.10 -13.30 -2.46
C PHE A 153 3.65 -12.19 -3.34
N GLU A 154 2.81 -11.46 -4.05
CA GLU A 154 3.23 -10.28 -4.80
C GLU A 154 3.81 -9.20 -3.87
N LEU A 155 3.19 -8.95 -2.73
CA LEU A 155 3.74 -8.02 -1.74
C LEU A 155 5.07 -8.51 -1.15
N GLN A 156 5.18 -9.80 -0.86
CA GLN A 156 6.44 -10.40 -0.40
C GLN A 156 7.56 -10.23 -1.43
N ILE A 157 7.27 -10.48 -2.71
CA ILE A 157 8.23 -10.34 -3.81
C ILE A 157 8.61 -8.86 -3.98
N ALA A 158 7.65 -7.95 -4.02
CA ALA A 158 7.90 -6.52 -4.18
C ALA A 158 8.75 -5.96 -3.03
N LEU A 159 8.40 -6.28 -1.78
CA LEU A 159 9.15 -5.87 -0.60
C LEU A 159 10.58 -6.40 -0.64
N MET A 160 10.75 -7.71 -0.93
CA MET A 160 12.07 -8.35 -1.01
C MET A 160 12.97 -7.67 -2.05
N HIS A 161 12.44 -7.37 -3.24
CA HIS A 161 13.21 -6.70 -4.28
C HIS A 161 13.55 -5.26 -3.94
N MET A 162 12.62 -4.50 -3.37
CA MET A 162 12.90 -3.12 -2.96
C MET A 162 13.95 -3.06 -1.84
N ILE A 163 13.90 -4.00 -0.89
CA ILE A 163 14.92 -4.14 0.15
C ILE A 163 16.25 -4.58 -0.48
N GLY A 164 16.24 -5.70 -1.20
CA GLY A 164 17.45 -6.37 -1.70
C GLY A 164 18.27 -5.53 -2.68
N GLU A 165 17.58 -4.77 -3.52
CA GLU A 165 18.19 -3.83 -4.45
C GLU A 165 18.49 -2.46 -3.81
N GLY A 166 18.37 -2.33 -2.48
CA GLY A 166 18.82 -1.17 -1.70
C GLY A 166 18.00 0.11 -1.94
N VAL A 167 16.73 0.02 -2.33
CA VAL A 167 15.87 1.20 -2.57
C VAL A 167 15.81 2.07 -1.32
N PHE A 168 15.56 1.47 -0.16
CA PHE A 168 15.42 2.20 1.12
C PHE A 168 16.73 2.78 1.65
N ASP A 169 17.87 2.26 1.22
CA ASP A 169 19.18 2.81 1.56
C ASP A 169 19.56 3.95 0.61
N ARG A 170 19.19 3.86 -0.68
CA ARG A 170 19.38 4.96 -1.65
C ARG A 170 18.47 6.14 -1.40
N PHE A 171 17.26 5.88 -0.91
CA PHE A 171 16.23 6.90 -0.67
C PHE A 171 15.81 6.90 0.81
N PRO A 172 16.63 7.44 1.73
CA PRO A 172 16.43 7.28 3.17
C PRO A 172 15.20 7.99 3.75
N ARG A 173 14.56 8.90 3.01
CA ARG A 173 13.32 9.57 3.41
C ARG A 173 12.08 9.02 2.67
N LEU A 174 12.27 8.07 1.75
CA LEU A 174 11.17 7.44 1.03
C LEU A 174 10.31 6.63 2.00
N LYS A 175 8.98 6.77 1.86
CA LYS A 175 7.98 5.97 2.58
C LYS A 175 7.18 5.12 1.61
N VAL A 176 7.07 3.82 1.87
CA VAL A 176 6.32 2.87 1.03
C VAL A 176 5.42 2.00 1.90
N ALA A 177 4.10 2.08 1.68
CA ALA A 177 3.13 1.18 2.28
C ALA A 177 2.85 -0.01 1.36
N TYR A 178 2.65 -1.18 1.94
CA TYR A 178 2.23 -2.40 1.25
C TYR A 178 0.80 -2.72 1.68
N THR A 179 -0.13 -2.67 0.73
CA THR A 179 -1.57 -2.68 1.00
C THR A 179 -2.25 -3.93 0.45
N GLU A 180 -3.36 -4.35 1.07
CA GLU A 180 -4.24 -5.42 0.59
C GLU A 180 -3.57 -6.82 0.46
N GLY A 181 -2.83 -7.22 1.46
CA GLY A 181 -2.21 -8.56 1.51
C GLY A 181 -1.95 -9.03 2.92
N GLY A 182 -2.59 -8.36 3.88
CA GLY A 182 -2.46 -8.61 5.30
C GLY A 182 -1.06 -8.35 5.86
N ALA A 183 -0.89 -8.56 7.16
CA ALA A 183 0.36 -8.34 7.89
C ALA A 183 0.92 -9.62 8.54
N GLY A 184 0.12 -10.70 8.63
CA GLY A 184 0.47 -11.93 9.34
C GLY A 184 1.74 -12.65 8.86
N TRP A 185 2.15 -12.41 7.63
CA TRP A 185 3.35 -13.00 7.01
C TRP A 185 4.66 -12.28 7.38
N LEU A 186 4.59 -11.06 7.90
CA LEU A 186 5.76 -10.20 8.13
C LEU A 186 6.82 -10.79 9.07
N PRO A 187 6.48 -11.38 10.23
CA PRO A 187 7.48 -11.95 11.11
C PRO A 187 8.31 -13.05 10.44
N PHE A 188 7.64 -13.96 9.74
CA PHE A 188 8.29 -15.03 8.98
C PHE A 188 9.20 -14.45 7.88
N TRP A 189 8.70 -13.46 7.13
CA TRP A 189 9.43 -12.91 6.00
C TRP A 189 10.68 -12.13 6.45
N ALA A 190 10.58 -11.37 7.53
CA ALA A 190 11.71 -10.66 8.13
C ALA A 190 12.84 -11.63 8.53
N GLU A 191 12.52 -12.71 9.26
CA GLU A 191 13.48 -13.72 9.64
C GLU A 191 14.09 -14.44 8.42
N ARG A 192 13.25 -14.75 7.43
CA ARG A 192 13.66 -15.43 6.19
C ARG A 192 14.63 -14.59 5.37
N LEU A 193 14.36 -13.30 5.22
CA LEU A 193 15.23 -12.39 4.46
C LEU A 193 16.55 -12.13 5.19
N ASP A 194 16.53 -11.97 6.50
CA ASP A 194 17.74 -11.81 7.31
C ASP A 194 18.68 -13.01 7.17
N GLU A 195 18.14 -14.24 7.26
CA GLU A 195 18.91 -15.47 7.08
C GLU A 195 19.56 -15.52 5.69
N HIS A 196 18.81 -15.16 4.63
CA HIS A 196 19.32 -15.21 3.26
C HIS A 196 20.36 -14.11 3.00
N GLN A 197 20.12 -12.91 3.53
CA GLN A 197 21.11 -11.82 3.44
C GLN A 197 22.41 -12.19 4.16
N GLU A 198 22.36 -12.83 5.32
CA GLU A 198 23.54 -13.27 6.05
C GLU A 198 24.32 -14.33 5.29
N LYS A 199 23.64 -15.38 4.79
CA LYS A 199 24.27 -16.52 4.10
C LYS A 199 24.70 -16.22 2.67
N LEU A 200 24.00 -15.35 1.96
CA LEU A 200 24.19 -15.04 0.56
C LEU A 200 24.57 -13.56 0.34
N ARG A 201 25.27 -12.97 1.29
CA ARG A 201 25.65 -11.55 1.30
C ARG A 201 26.14 -11.00 -0.06
N PRO A 202 26.98 -11.73 -0.84
CA PRO A 202 27.43 -11.24 -2.12
C PRO A 202 26.34 -11.03 -3.17
N GLN A 203 25.14 -11.60 -2.96
CA GLN A 203 23.98 -11.41 -3.84
C GLN A 203 23.10 -10.21 -3.44
N TRP A 204 23.46 -9.52 -2.36
CA TRP A 204 22.75 -8.34 -1.82
C TRP A 204 23.71 -7.13 -1.71
N PRO A 205 24.36 -6.73 -2.82
CA PRO A 205 25.51 -5.81 -2.77
C PRO A 205 25.12 -4.39 -2.32
N ASP A 206 23.91 -3.95 -2.66
CA ASP A 206 23.44 -2.58 -2.39
C ASP A 206 22.75 -2.44 -1.02
N LEU A 207 22.50 -3.54 -0.32
CA LEU A 207 21.81 -3.53 0.97
C LEU A 207 22.78 -3.23 2.12
N GLN A 208 22.53 -2.17 2.88
CA GLN A 208 23.36 -1.73 3.99
C GLN A 208 22.85 -2.21 5.35
N ARG A 209 21.53 -2.23 5.53
CA ARG A 209 20.84 -2.63 6.77
C ARG A 209 20.31 -4.07 6.66
N ARG A 210 19.95 -4.67 7.78
CA ARG A 210 19.22 -5.95 7.75
C ARG A 210 17.81 -5.74 7.18
N PRO A 211 17.26 -6.70 6.43
CA PRO A 211 15.86 -6.65 5.98
C PRO A 211 14.87 -6.38 7.11
N SER A 212 15.01 -7.05 8.26
CA SER A 212 14.17 -6.84 9.43
C SER A 212 14.23 -5.41 9.97
N GLU A 213 15.40 -4.76 9.94
CA GLU A 213 15.54 -3.37 10.37
C GLU A 213 14.82 -2.40 9.43
N ILE A 214 14.80 -2.70 8.12
CA ILE A 214 14.04 -1.91 7.15
C ILE A 214 12.55 -2.11 7.36
N ILE A 215 12.09 -3.37 7.50
CA ILE A 215 10.68 -3.72 7.75
C ILE A 215 10.15 -3.03 9.01
N ALA A 216 10.96 -2.90 10.05
CA ALA A 216 10.62 -2.24 11.31
C ALA A 216 10.87 -0.71 11.30
N SER A 217 11.29 -0.13 10.17
CA SER A 217 11.61 1.30 10.09
C SER A 217 10.40 2.15 9.72
N GLU A 218 10.52 3.47 9.89
CA GLU A 218 9.52 4.45 9.46
C GLU A 218 9.39 4.59 7.94
N GLN A 219 10.23 3.90 7.16
CA GLN A 219 10.18 3.90 5.71
C GLN A 219 9.14 2.93 5.14
N VAL A 220 8.69 1.96 5.93
CA VAL A 220 7.81 0.88 5.46
C VAL A 220 6.59 0.75 6.36
N ALA A 221 5.42 0.59 5.77
CA ALA A 221 4.18 0.28 6.47
C ALA A 221 3.38 -0.79 5.74
N PHE A 222 2.42 -1.38 6.44
CA PHE A 222 1.60 -2.47 5.95
C PHE A 222 0.15 -2.25 6.36
N THR A 223 -0.80 -2.80 5.60
CA THR A 223 -2.18 -2.89 6.07
C THR A 223 -2.47 -4.26 6.64
N CYS A 224 -3.32 -4.30 7.67
CA CYS A 224 -3.89 -5.55 8.19
C CYS A 224 -5.36 -5.65 7.85
N GLU A 225 -5.82 -6.89 7.72
CA GLU A 225 -7.23 -7.21 7.58
C GLU A 225 -7.94 -7.27 8.93
N PRO A 226 -9.28 -7.04 8.99
CA PRO A 226 -10.03 -6.99 10.24
C PRO A 226 -9.99 -8.28 11.07
N GLU A 227 -9.86 -9.44 10.40
CA GLU A 227 -9.90 -10.77 11.00
C GLU A 227 -8.53 -11.37 11.35
N GLU A 228 -7.44 -10.65 11.14
CA GLU A 228 -6.08 -11.15 11.37
C GLU A 228 -5.77 -11.40 12.85
N ARG A 229 -6.04 -12.60 13.34
CA ARG A 229 -5.77 -13.02 14.72
C ARG A 229 -4.28 -13.03 15.08
N THR A 230 -3.40 -13.04 14.11
CA THR A 230 -1.94 -12.96 14.28
C THR A 230 -1.44 -11.55 14.55
N LEU A 231 -2.28 -10.54 14.41
CA LEU A 231 -1.91 -9.12 14.52
C LEU A 231 -1.15 -8.76 15.80
N PRO A 232 -1.54 -9.21 17.02
CA PRO A 232 -0.76 -8.92 18.22
C PRO A 232 0.69 -9.41 18.13
N TYR A 233 0.91 -10.60 17.58
CA TYR A 233 2.25 -11.15 17.36
C TYR A 233 3.04 -10.35 16.32
N VAL A 234 2.39 -9.90 15.25
CA VAL A 234 3.00 -9.02 14.25
C VAL A 234 3.50 -7.73 14.90
N LEU A 235 2.65 -7.07 15.71
CA LEU A 235 3.01 -5.83 16.41
C LEU A 235 4.18 -6.02 17.38
N ASP A 236 4.27 -7.18 18.05
CA ASP A 236 5.37 -7.52 18.93
C ASP A 236 6.71 -7.74 18.19
N ARG A 237 6.65 -8.25 16.95
CA ARG A 237 7.84 -8.65 16.17
C ARG A 237 8.32 -7.60 15.18
N VAL A 238 7.41 -6.85 14.59
CA VAL A 238 7.70 -5.87 13.52
C VAL A 238 7.71 -4.45 14.08
N GLY A 239 6.78 -4.15 14.98
CA GLY A 239 6.59 -2.83 15.56
C GLY A 239 5.15 -2.35 15.44
N GLU A 240 4.76 -1.48 16.36
CA GLU A 240 3.38 -1.01 16.45
C GLU A 240 3.04 0.11 15.47
N THR A 241 4.05 0.80 14.95
CA THR A 241 3.88 1.97 14.06
C THR A 241 3.85 1.61 12.59
N GLN A 242 4.10 0.34 12.24
CA GLN A 242 4.18 -0.13 10.86
C GLN A 242 2.86 -0.66 10.29
N VAL A 243 1.83 -0.86 11.12
CA VAL A 243 0.59 -1.51 10.66
C VAL A 243 -0.58 -0.55 10.75
N MET A 244 -1.31 -0.43 9.64
CA MET A 244 -2.53 0.37 9.49
C MET A 244 -3.72 -0.56 9.21
N TYR A 245 -4.90 -0.17 9.67
CA TYR A 245 -6.14 -0.87 9.36
C TYR A 245 -6.59 -0.60 7.93
N ALA A 246 -7.05 -1.66 7.23
CA ALA A 246 -7.75 -1.58 5.97
C ALA A 246 -9.17 -2.17 6.10
N SER A 247 -10.15 -1.58 5.42
CA SER A 247 -11.53 -2.07 5.41
C SER A 247 -11.84 -2.95 4.20
N ASP A 248 -11.05 -2.80 3.16
CA ASP A 248 -11.24 -3.43 1.83
C ASP A 248 -12.64 -3.20 1.23
N TYR A 249 -13.32 -2.13 1.66
CA TYR A 249 -14.67 -1.78 1.19
C TYR A 249 -14.61 -1.24 -0.26
N ALA A 250 -15.45 -1.70 -1.23
CA ALA A 250 -16.56 -2.65 -1.06
C ALA A 250 -16.31 -3.93 -1.85
N HIS A 251 -15.17 -4.60 -1.59
CA HIS A 251 -14.89 -5.88 -2.23
C HIS A 251 -15.79 -6.99 -1.67
N TRP A 252 -15.87 -8.11 -2.37
CA TRP A 252 -16.79 -9.22 -2.05
C TRP A 252 -16.44 -9.93 -0.73
N ASP A 253 -15.20 -9.82 -0.28
CA ASP A 253 -14.64 -10.40 0.94
C ASP A 253 -14.46 -9.39 2.08
N CYS A 254 -14.88 -8.12 1.90
CA CYS A 254 -14.85 -7.15 2.98
C CYS A 254 -15.86 -7.48 4.09
N GLU A 255 -15.54 -7.11 5.32
CA GLU A 255 -16.32 -7.40 6.52
C GLU A 255 -17.36 -6.30 6.89
N PHE A 256 -17.77 -5.49 5.91
CA PHE A 256 -18.78 -4.45 6.11
C PHE A 256 -20.13 -5.03 6.60
N PRO A 257 -20.82 -4.45 7.58
CA PRO A 257 -20.45 -3.25 8.36
C PRO A 257 -19.82 -3.58 9.72
N ASN A 258 -18.87 -4.49 9.79
CA ASN A 258 -18.36 -5.04 11.03
C ASN A 258 -16.83 -5.00 11.20
N SER A 259 -16.10 -4.52 10.20
CA SER A 259 -14.64 -4.62 10.15
C SER A 259 -13.94 -3.92 11.34
N VAL A 260 -14.33 -2.70 11.67
CA VAL A 260 -13.83 -1.97 12.85
C VAL A 260 -14.12 -2.74 14.15
N ARG A 261 -15.32 -3.31 14.25
CA ARG A 261 -15.73 -4.10 15.42
C ARG A 261 -14.95 -5.41 15.52
N MET A 262 -14.69 -6.08 14.40
CA MET A 262 -13.92 -7.32 14.36
C MET A 262 -12.48 -7.10 14.81
N LEU A 263 -11.79 -6.12 14.23
CA LEU A 263 -10.43 -5.75 14.66
C LEU A 263 -10.40 -5.39 16.15
N SER A 264 -11.37 -4.61 16.61
CA SER A 264 -11.45 -4.19 18.02
C SER A 264 -11.63 -5.36 19.00
N ARG A 265 -12.04 -6.54 18.54
CA ARG A 265 -12.26 -7.74 19.35
C ARG A 265 -11.12 -8.76 19.27
N ILE A 266 -10.06 -8.48 18.50
CA ILE A 266 -8.91 -9.37 18.44
C ILE A 266 -8.30 -9.49 19.84
N GLU A 267 -8.19 -10.72 20.32
CA GLU A 267 -7.58 -11.03 21.62
C GLU A 267 -6.08 -10.63 21.62
N GLY A 268 -5.62 -9.98 22.68
CA GLY A 268 -4.24 -9.49 22.77
C GLY A 268 -4.01 -8.07 22.22
N LEU A 269 -5.03 -7.43 21.65
CA LEU A 269 -5.01 -6.00 21.35
C LEU A 269 -5.63 -5.21 22.50
N ASP A 270 -4.81 -4.48 23.26
CA ASP A 270 -5.29 -3.50 24.24
C ASP A 270 -5.84 -2.23 23.56
N GLU A 271 -6.46 -1.34 24.34
CA GLU A 271 -7.07 -0.11 23.83
C GLU A 271 -6.06 0.79 23.10
N ARG A 272 -4.82 0.85 23.60
CA ARG A 272 -3.75 1.65 23.00
C ARG A 272 -3.37 1.09 21.62
N ARG A 273 -3.14 -0.21 21.50
CA ARG A 273 -2.81 -0.87 20.23
C ARG A 273 -3.94 -0.74 19.20
N ARG A 274 -5.20 -0.88 19.65
CA ARG A 274 -6.38 -0.64 18.79
C ARG A 274 -6.39 0.77 18.22
N SER A 275 -6.21 1.78 19.07
CA SER A 275 -6.18 3.19 18.66
C SER A 275 -5.04 3.48 17.68
N VAL A 276 -3.88 2.86 17.89
CA VAL A 276 -2.72 3.02 17.02
C VAL A 276 -3.01 2.43 15.62
N VAL A 277 -3.48 1.20 15.55
CA VAL A 277 -3.74 0.50 14.27
C VAL A 277 -4.94 1.11 13.54
N LEU A 278 -6.04 1.41 14.27
CA LEU A 278 -7.28 1.94 13.66
C LEU A 278 -7.15 3.37 13.13
N GLY A 279 -6.13 4.14 13.55
CA GLY A 279 -6.10 5.52 13.06
C GLY A 279 -4.76 6.25 13.23
N GLN A 280 -4.08 6.16 14.38
CA GLN A 280 -2.91 6.98 14.65
C GLN A 280 -1.78 6.74 13.64
N ASN A 281 -1.55 5.46 13.26
CA ASN A 281 -0.54 5.11 12.27
C ASN A 281 -0.86 5.72 10.90
N ALA A 282 -2.10 5.64 10.43
CA ALA A 282 -2.48 6.22 9.15
C ALA A 282 -2.39 7.77 9.17
N ILE A 283 -2.78 8.42 10.28
CA ILE A 283 -2.61 9.87 10.45
C ILE A 283 -1.12 10.25 10.30
N HIS A 284 -0.26 9.54 11.02
CA HIS A 284 1.19 9.80 10.97
C HIS A 284 1.79 9.46 9.60
N TRP A 285 1.40 8.32 9.04
CA TRP A 285 1.92 7.83 7.77
C TRP A 285 1.63 8.76 6.61
N PHE A 286 0.39 9.20 6.49
CA PHE A 286 -0.07 10.10 5.43
C PHE A 286 0.14 11.59 5.74
N ASN A 287 0.84 11.93 6.83
CA ASN A 287 1.10 13.31 7.28
C ASN A 287 -0.19 14.16 7.41
N LEU A 288 -1.29 13.54 7.84
CA LEU A 288 -2.57 14.23 8.01
C LEU A 288 -2.51 15.19 9.20
N LYS A 289 -2.89 16.43 8.97
CA LYS A 289 -2.95 17.44 10.03
C LYS A 289 -4.35 17.50 10.65
N PRO A 290 -4.49 18.00 11.90
CA PRO A 290 -5.79 18.12 12.55
C PRO A 290 -6.83 18.90 11.74
N GLU A 291 -6.41 19.90 10.98
CA GLU A 291 -7.29 20.70 10.11
C GLU A 291 -7.81 19.92 8.87
N ASP A 292 -7.08 18.89 8.45
CA ASP A 292 -7.37 18.11 7.24
C ASP A 292 -8.37 16.96 7.50
N ILE A 293 -8.74 16.72 8.75
CA ILE A 293 -9.58 15.59 9.16
C ILE A 293 -10.72 16.08 10.09
N PRO A 294 -11.80 15.29 10.28
CA PRO A 294 -12.85 15.63 11.22
C PRO A 294 -12.34 15.79 12.66
N ALA A 295 -13.05 16.53 13.49
CA ALA A 295 -12.81 16.49 14.93
C ALA A 295 -12.94 15.04 15.44
N ALA A 296 -12.09 14.65 16.41
CA ALA A 296 -12.17 13.30 16.97
C ALA A 296 -13.56 13.03 17.57
N SER A 297 -14.10 11.85 17.31
CA SER A 297 -15.27 11.34 18.04
C SER A 297 -14.87 11.01 19.48
N VAL A 298 -15.86 10.78 20.35
CA VAL A 298 -15.63 10.40 21.76
C VAL A 298 -14.85 9.07 21.87
N ALA A 299 -14.95 8.22 20.88
CA ALA A 299 -14.25 6.92 20.81
C ALA A 299 -12.83 6.97 20.19
N GLY A 300 -12.37 8.16 19.78
CA GLY A 300 -11.16 8.31 18.96
C GLY A 300 -11.47 8.32 17.47
N ARG A 301 -10.43 8.37 16.63
CA ARG A 301 -10.56 8.39 15.17
C ARG A 301 -10.25 7.02 14.57
N VAL A 302 -11.06 6.63 13.59
CA VAL A 302 -10.81 5.44 12.77
C VAL A 302 -10.53 5.87 11.34
N LEU A 303 -9.35 5.54 10.84
CA LEU A 303 -8.94 5.74 9.46
C LEU A 303 -8.79 4.37 8.79
N ALA A 304 -9.59 4.15 7.75
CA ALA A 304 -9.44 2.99 6.88
C ALA A 304 -8.56 3.35 5.66
N VAL A 305 -7.60 2.49 5.38
CA VAL A 305 -6.69 2.55 4.24
C VAL A 305 -7.16 1.59 3.17
#